data_388ee3e01414109539d0fb0739f75b05
#
_entry.id   388ee3e01414109539d0fb0739f75b05
#
_cell.length_a   1.000
_cell.length_b   1.000
_cell.length_c   1.000
_cell.angle_alpha   90.00
_cell.angle_beta   90.00
_cell.angle_gamma   90.00
#
_symmetry.space_group_name_H-M   'P 1'
#
loop_
_entity.id
_entity.type
_entity.pdbx_description
1 polymer ?
#
loop_
_entity_poly.entity_id
_entity_poly.type
_entity_poly.pdbx_seq_one_letter_code
_entity_poly.pdbx_strand_id
1 'polypeptide(L)'
;LPEYKKVEMSTVYITQDTPGRNFLPAKKYGSLKGLLEGNVQIVLSAAPVIRKLRRRLRNFNDEDYLLLTGDPIIMGIAITVAMEVNRGRVNLLKWDKRENGYYDVFVDMFHTGEDDDD
;
A
#
# COMPACT_ATOMS: atom_id res chain seq x y z
N LEU A 1 -24.73 -5.58 7.52
CA LEU A 1 -24.09 -6.69 6.90
C LEU A 1 -23.26 -6.30 5.70
N PRO A 2 -23.73 -5.42 4.80
CA PRO A 2 -22.89 -5.00 3.69
C PRO A 2 -21.57 -4.37 4.14
N GLU A 3 -21.62 -3.56 5.20
CA GLU A 3 -20.39 -2.95 5.73
C GLU A 3 -19.43 -3.99 6.28
N TYR A 4 -19.99 -4.97 6.97
CA TYR A 4 -19.22 -6.05 7.53
C TYR A 4 -18.51 -6.85 6.44
N LYS A 5 -19.22 -7.19 5.36
CA LYS A 5 -18.64 -7.88 4.24
C LYS A 5 -17.59 -7.05 3.53
N LYS A 6 -17.81 -5.73 3.45
CA LYS A 6 -16.88 -4.82 2.81
C LYS A 6 -15.53 -4.83 3.53
N VAL A 7 -15.53 -4.78 4.87
CA VAL A 7 -14.30 -4.83 5.64
C VAL A 7 -13.57 -6.14 5.41
N GLU A 8 -14.29 -7.26 5.36
CA GLU A 8 -13.68 -8.55 5.11
C GLU A 8 -13.08 -8.65 3.73
N MET A 9 -13.61 -7.89 2.76
CA MET A 9 -13.13 -7.93 1.39
C MET A 9 -11.97 -6.97 1.13
N SER A 10 -11.66 -6.09 2.08
CA SER A 10 -10.55 -5.18 1.95
C SER A 10 -9.24 -5.89 2.28
N THR A 11 -8.20 -5.52 1.56
CA THR A 11 -6.86 -6.05 1.78
C THR A 11 -5.89 -4.93 2.09
N VAL A 12 -5.04 -5.16 3.09
CA VAL A 12 -3.92 -4.29 3.40
C VAL A 12 -2.68 -4.95 2.83
N TYR A 13 -2.16 -4.41 1.75
CA TYR A 13 -0.93 -4.90 1.13
C TYR A 13 0.26 -4.25 1.83
N ILE A 14 1.14 -5.08 2.38
CA ILE A 14 2.33 -4.62 3.09
C ILE A 14 3.48 -4.61 2.10
N THR A 15 4.10 -3.46 1.87
CA THR A 15 5.11 -3.34 0.81
C THR A 15 6.27 -4.29 1.03
N GLN A 16 6.73 -4.41 2.28
CA GLN A 16 7.82 -5.32 2.59
C GLN A 16 7.65 -5.84 4.00
N ASP A 17 7.67 -7.17 4.17
CA ASP A 17 7.49 -7.79 5.48
C ASP A 17 8.77 -7.62 6.29
N THR A 18 8.80 -6.59 7.11
CA THR A 18 9.99 -6.22 7.87
C THR A 18 10.03 -6.99 9.19
N PRO A 19 11.08 -7.79 9.43
CA PRO A 19 11.17 -8.54 10.69
C PRO A 19 11.13 -7.62 11.91
N GLY A 20 10.45 -8.09 12.96
CA GLY A 20 10.34 -7.34 14.20
C GLY A 20 9.28 -6.26 14.20
N ARG A 21 8.62 -5.99 13.08
CA ARG A 21 7.57 -5.00 13.04
C ARG A 21 6.22 -5.66 13.23
N ASN A 22 5.38 -5.05 14.05
CA ASN A 22 4.05 -5.57 14.32
C ASN A 22 3.02 -4.87 13.43
N PHE A 23 2.44 -5.63 12.50
CA PHE A 23 1.44 -5.09 11.58
C PHE A 23 0.00 -5.33 12.05
N LEU A 24 -0.18 -6.02 13.16
CA LEU A 24 -1.53 -6.33 13.64
C LEU A 24 -2.44 -5.11 13.82
N PRO A 25 -1.94 -3.95 14.26
CA PRO A 25 -2.80 -2.78 14.35
C PRO A 25 -3.43 -2.34 13.02
N ALA A 26 -2.89 -2.79 11.90
CA ALA A 26 -3.45 -2.46 10.59
C ALA A 26 -4.61 -3.37 10.20
N LYS A 27 -4.89 -4.43 10.96
CA LYS A 27 -5.97 -5.36 10.62
C LYS A 27 -7.35 -4.71 10.63
N LYS A 28 -7.51 -3.60 11.32
CA LYS A 28 -8.80 -2.90 11.31
C LYS A 28 -9.13 -2.33 9.92
N TYR A 29 -8.14 -2.24 9.04
CA TYR A 29 -8.36 -1.75 7.68
C TYR A 29 -8.59 -2.88 6.68
N GLY A 30 -8.28 -4.12 7.03
CA GLY A 30 -8.49 -5.26 6.15
C GLY A 30 -7.54 -6.42 6.44
N SER A 31 -7.61 -7.45 5.62
CA SER A 31 -6.73 -8.61 5.74
C SER A 31 -5.32 -8.24 5.33
N LEU A 32 -4.33 -8.69 6.10
CA LEU A 32 -2.93 -8.36 5.83
C LEU A 32 -2.35 -9.31 4.78
N LYS A 33 -1.63 -8.75 3.82
CA LYS A 33 -0.97 -9.54 2.78
C LYS A 33 0.38 -8.91 2.43
N GLY A 34 1.47 -9.64 2.67
CA GLY A 34 2.79 -9.16 2.33
C GLY A 34 3.07 -9.22 0.84
N LEU A 35 3.73 -8.20 0.31
CA LEU A 35 4.10 -8.16 -1.10
C LEU A 35 5.49 -8.72 -1.33
N LEU A 36 6.47 -8.30 -0.52
CA LEU A 36 7.85 -8.75 -0.64
C LEU A 36 8.39 -9.13 0.73
N GLU A 37 9.36 -10.03 0.74
CA GLU A 37 10.04 -10.42 1.97
C GLU A 37 11.00 -9.32 2.42
N GLY A 38 11.29 -9.27 3.72
CA GLY A 38 12.10 -8.21 4.30
C GLY A 38 13.54 -8.17 3.82
N ASN A 39 14.06 -9.29 3.30
CA ASN A 39 15.43 -9.36 2.82
C ASN A 39 15.59 -9.06 1.33
N VAL A 40 14.51 -8.75 0.64
CA VAL A 40 14.59 -8.41 -0.78
C VAL A 40 15.27 -7.06 -0.95
N GLN A 41 16.24 -6.99 -1.84
CA GLN A 41 16.95 -5.78 -2.19
C GLN A 41 17.01 -5.63 -3.69
N ILE A 42 17.05 -4.39 -4.15
CA ILE A 42 17.23 -4.12 -5.58
C ILE A 42 18.72 -3.98 -5.84
N VAL A 43 19.25 -4.93 -6.61
CA VAL A 43 20.66 -4.94 -6.99
C VAL A 43 20.69 -4.99 -8.50
N LEU A 44 21.40 -4.12 -9.15
CA LEU A 44 21.58 -4.06 -10.60
C LEU A 44 20.32 -3.64 -11.37
N SER A 45 19.16 -4.25 -11.12
CA SER A 45 17.95 -3.94 -11.88
C SER A 45 16.71 -4.05 -11.00
N ALA A 46 15.79 -3.12 -11.16
CA ALA A 46 14.51 -3.15 -10.46
C ALA A 46 13.48 -4.03 -11.18
N ALA A 47 13.76 -4.48 -12.39
CA ALA A 47 12.77 -5.20 -13.20
C ALA A 47 12.14 -6.41 -12.51
N PRO A 48 12.88 -7.28 -11.82
CA PRO A 48 12.27 -8.42 -11.15
C PRO A 48 11.29 -8.01 -10.06
N VAL A 49 11.63 -6.95 -9.31
CA VAL A 49 10.74 -6.45 -8.25
C VAL A 49 9.47 -5.85 -8.85
N ILE A 50 9.62 -5.09 -9.93
CA ILE A 50 8.47 -4.50 -10.61
C ILE A 50 7.51 -5.58 -11.09
N ARG A 51 8.03 -6.63 -11.72
CA ARG A 51 7.19 -7.74 -12.22
C ARG A 51 6.44 -8.41 -11.08
N LYS A 52 7.12 -8.64 -9.97
CA LYS A 52 6.50 -9.29 -8.82
C LYS A 52 5.41 -8.42 -8.22
N LEU A 53 5.68 -7.13 -8.08
CA LEU A 53 4.69 -6.20 -7.54
C LEU A 53 3.47 -6.07 -8.46
N ARG A 54 3.69 -6.01 -9.77
CA ARG A 54 2.57 -5.97 -10.73
C ARG A 54 1.70 -7.21 -10.64
N ARG A 55 2.30 -8.37 -10.45
CA ARG A 55 1.55 -9.60 -10.32
C ARG A 55 0.74 -9.62 -9.01
N ARG A 56 1.33 -9.17 -7.92
CA ARG A 56 0.69 -9.24 -6.60
C ARG A 56 -0.31 -8.14 -6.34
N LEU A 57 -0.19 -7.02 -7.04
CA LEU A 57 -1.10 -5.89 -6.90
C LEU A 57 -2.14 -5.83 -8.02
N ARG A 58 -2.22 -6.85 -8.88
CA ARG A 58 -3.08 -6.79 -10.07
C ARG A 58 -4.56 -6.56 -9.75
N ASN A 59 -5.00 -6.93 -8.56
CA ASN A 59 -6.40 -6.76 -8.15
C ASN A 59 -6.61 -5.60 -7.19
N PHE A 60 -5.61 -4.75 -7.02
CA PHE A 60 -5.70 -3.61 -6.13
C PHE A 60 -6.85 -2.69 -6.56
N ASN A 61 -7.69 -2.28 -5.59
CA ASN A 61 -8.85 -1.45 -5.89
C ASN A 61 -9.09 -0.43 -4.78
N ASP A 62 -10.15 0.36 -4.92
CA ASP A 62 -10.44 1.47 -3.99
C ASP A 62 -10.69 1.04 -2.55
N GLU A 63 -11.01 -0.23 -2.31
CA GLU A 63 -11.25 -0.75 -0.96
C GLU A 63 -9.96 -1.17 -0.27
N ASP A 64 -8.89 -1.29 -1.01
CA ASP A 64 -7.62 -1.81 -0.49
C ASP A 64 -6.71 -0.70 0.00
N TYR A 65 -5.71 -1.10 0.78
CA TYR A 65 -4.72 -0.18 1.34
C TYR A 65 -3.33 -0.68 1.03
N LEU A 66 -2.39 0.24 0.93
CA LEU A 66 -0.98 -0.07 0.76
C LEU A 66 -0.24 0.44 1.99
N LEU A 67 0.25 -0.47 2.81
CA LEU A 67 0.97 -0.14 4.04
C LEU A 67 2.45 0.02 3.71
N LEU A 68 2.99 1.21 3.98
CA LEU A 68 4.35 1.56 3.60
C LEU A 68 5.34 1.17 4.68
N THR A 69 6.24 0.24 4.36
CA THR A 69 7.30 -0.19 5.25
C THR A 69 8.42 -0.83 4.43
N GLY A 70 9.64 -0.78 4.96
CA GLY A 70 10.80 -1.37 4.31
C GLY A 70 11.62 -0.37 3.53
N ASP A 71 12.20 -0.83 2.43
CA ASP A 71 13.07 -0.03 1.56
C ASP A 71 12.27 1.08 0.87
N PRO A 72 12.69 2.35 0.99
CA PRO A 72 11.97 3.45 0.34
C PRO A 72 11.84 3.30 -1.17
N ILE A 73 12.81 2.68 -1.85
CA ILE A 73 12.72 2.46 -3.29
C ILE A 73 11.59 1.48 -3.59
N ILE A 74 11.50 0.41 -2.81
CA ILE A 74 10.44 -0.58 -2.97
C ILE A 74 9.07 0.05 -2.67
N MET A 75 8.98 0.89 -1.64
CA MET A 75 7.75 1.60 -1.35
C MET A 75 7.31 2.46 -2.53
N GLY A 76 8.24 3.20 -3.13
CA GLY A 76 7.93 4.05 -4.28
C GLY A 76 7.44 3.25 -5.48
N ILE A 77 8.07 2.12 -5.76
CA ILE A 77 7.66 1.25 -6.87
C ILE A 77 6.27 0.69 -6.59
N ALA A 78 6.02 0.23 -5.36
CA ALA A 78 4.72 -0.34 -5.01
C ALA A 78 3.60 0.71 -5.15
N ILE A 79 3.84 1.94 -4.72
CA ILE A 79 2.88 3.02 -4.89
C ILE A 79 2.58 3.23 -6.37
N THR A 80 3.62 3.28 -7.19
CA THR A 80 3.47 3.48 -8.63
C THR A 80 2.66 2.36 -9.27
N VAL A 81 2.95 1.11 -8.90
CA VAL A 81 2.23 -0.03 -9.45
C VAL A 81 0.76 -0.01 -9.03
N ALA A 82 0.48 0.29 -7.75
CA ALA A 82 -0.90 0.38 -7.28
C ALA A 82 -1.66 1.46 -8.04
N MET A 83 -1.03 2.60 -8.30
CA MET A 83 -1.64 3.67 -9.08
C MET A 83 -1.87 3.29 -10.53
N GLU A 84 -0.93 2.55 -11.15
CA GLU A 84 -1.15 2.03 -12.51
C GLU A 84 -2.41 1.18 -12.57
N VAL A 85 -2.59 0.31 -11.58
CA VAL A 85 -3.72 -0.60 -11.55
C VAL A 85 -5.02 0.13 -11.24
N ASN A 86 -4.98 1.14 -10.37
CA ASN A 86 -6.18 1.77 -9.84
C ASN A 86 -6.37 3.22 -10.29
N ARG A 87 -5.93 3.54 -11.49
CA ARG A 87 -6.17 4.84 -12.12
C ARG A 87 -5.66 6.02 -11.31
N GLY A 88 -4.49 5.89 -10.72
CA GLY A 88 -3.87 6.96 -9.95
C GLY A 88 -4.39 7.14 -8.55
N ARG A 89 -5.25 6.24 -8.06
CA ARG A 89 -5.82 6.33 -6.72
C ARG A 89 -5.25 5.25 -5.82
N VAL A 90 -4.84 5.63 -4.62
CA VAL A 90 -4.32 4.68 -3.65
C VAL A 90 -4.58 5.19 -2.23
N ASN A 91 -5.03 4.29 -1.36
CA ASN A 91 -5.08 4.55 0.08
C ASN A 91 -3.79 4.04 0.68
N LEU A 92 -3.02 4.92 1.29
CA LEU A 92 -1.76 4.56 1.93
C LEU A 92 -1.95 4.46 3.43
N LEU A 93 -1.27 3.53 4.07
CA LEU A 93 -1.22 3.45 5.51
C LEU A 93 0.19 3.75 5.97
N LYS A 94 0.29 4.60 6.98
CA LYS A 94 1.57 5.04 7.53
C LYS A 94 1.53 4.95 9.04
N TRP A 95 2.65 4.54 9.64
CA TRP A 95 2.76 4.48 11.09
C TRP A 95 2.93 5.86 11.69
N ASP A 96 2.16 6.15 12.73
CA ASP A 96 2.27 7.37 13.49
C ASP A 96 2.78 7.03 14.89
N LYS A 97 4.00 7.48 15.20
CA LYS A 97 4.61 7.20 16.49
C LYS A 97 3.87 7.85 17.65
N ARG A 98 3.30 9.02 17.42
CA ARG A 98 2.60 9.74 18.48
C ARG A 98 1.33 9.02 18.90
N GLU A 99 0.57 8.56 17.92
CA GLU A 99 -0.70 7.88 18.16
C GLU A 99 -0.51 6.38 18.36
N ASN A 100 0.70 5.89 18.15
CA ASN A 100 1.03 4.47 18.26
C ASN A 100 0.08 3.62 17.41
N GLY A 101 -0.11 4.01 16.18
CA GLY A 101 -1.02 3.31 15.28
C GLY A 101 -0.83 3.75 13.83
N TYR A 102 -1.59 3.12 12.95
CA TYR A 102 -1.58 3.48 11.54
C TYR A 102 -2.67 4.51 11.25
N TYR A 103 -2.37 5.40 10.32
CA TYR A 103 -3.38 6.30 9.78
C TYR A 103 -3.32 6.24 8.27
N ASP A 104 -4.44 6.58 7.62
CA ASP A 104 -4.55 6.46 6.19
C ASP A 104 -4.42 7.83 5.53
N VAL A 105 -3.83 7.81 4.33
CA VAL A 105 -3.71 8.98 3.48
C VAL A 105 -4.18 8.57 2.09
N PHE A 106 -5.23 9.21 1.61
CA PHE A 106 -5.73 8.94 0.27
C PHE A 106 -5.04 9.86 -0.74
N VAL A 107 -4.54 9.26 -1.82
CA VAL A 107 -3.90 9.99 -2.90
C VAL A 107 -4.64 9.71 -4.20
N ASP A 108 -5.03 10.78 -4.89
CA ASP A 108 -5.60 10.69 -6.23
C ASP A 108 -4.81 11.64 -7.13
N MET A 109 -3.97 11.08 -7.98
CA MET A 109 -3.06 11.86 -8.80
C MET A 109 -3.75 12.61 -9.93
N PHE A 110 -4.95 12.20 -10.28
CA PHE A 110 -5.67 12.83 -11.39
C PHE A 110 -6.81 13.71 -10.94
N HIS A 111 -6.98 13.84 -9.62
CA HIS A 111 -7.98 14.76 -9.11
C HIS A 111 -7.46 16.20 -9.26
N THR A 112 -8.20 17.01 -10.00
CA THR A 112 -7.85 18.42 -10.12
C THR A 112 -8.82 19.19 -9.26
N GLY A 113 -8.35 19.70 -8.15
CA GLY A 113 -9.18 20.51 -7.29
C GLY A 113 -9.54 21.82 -7.96
N GLU A 114 -10.70 22.34 -7.59
CA GLU A 114 -11.14 23.59 -8.16
C GLU A 114 -10.39 24.79 -7.61
N ASP A 115 -9.73 24.59 -6.50
CA ASP A 115 -9.01 25.64 -5.81
C ASP A 115 -7.52 25.54 -5.96
N ASP A 116 -7.02 24.83 -6.97
CA ASP A 116 -5.62 24.79 -7.20
C ASP A 116 -5.19 25.88 -8.08
N ASP A 117 -5.26 27.02 -7.61
CA ASP A 117 -4.94 28.22 -8.30
C ASP A 117 -3.61 28.76 -7.84
N ASP A 118 -2.84 27.97 -7.26
CA ASP A 118 -1.53 28.41 -6.81
C ASP A 118 -0.45 28.08 -7.84
#